data_4674e81c521b40acd24e56ba2c160338
#
_entry.id   4674e81c521b40acd24e56ba2c160338
#
_cell.length_a   1.000
_cell.length_b   1.000
_cell.length_c   1.000
_cell.angle_alpha   90.00
_cell.angle_beta   90.00
_cell.angle_gamma   90.00
#
_symmetry.space_group_name_H-M   'P 1'
#
loop_
_entity.id
_entity.type
_entity.pdbx_description
1 polymer ?
#
loop_
_entity_poly.entity_id
_entity_poly.type
_entity_poly.pdbx_seq_one_letter_code
_entity_poly.pdbx_strand_id
1 'polypeptide(L)'
;LSAGAATRAVHVVSAAGECKELLLHLVPAGPSEDVAYTLIVNENGHIKEFDSSSEENSVPQFFNDEEGLRSMSMLFEPGKALAKAGLFNAVCSSLGAGLVKAARSTHLYFSPDAPEGDSDMQFFGKVFDIVDVVSLNKQSIKAFGAKYPKAEVSARNISMTSDELRKKLKVQSGGNVHIFGIGIDFGDRKSSNWLVAAVRRQTV
;
A
#
# COMPACT_ATOMS: atom_id res chain seq x y z
N LEU A 1 -6.42 24.04 38.70
CA LEU A 1 -6.32 23.83 37.28
C LEU A 1 -5.53 22.53 37.07
N SER A 2 -6.18 21.42 36.73
CA SER A 2 -5.45 20.19 36.33
C SER A 2 -4.79 20.44 34.97
N ALA A 3 -3.46 20.38 34.93
CA ALA A 3 -2.76 20.39 33.68
C ALA A 3 -3.19 19.16 32.86
N GLY A 4 -3.70 19.36 31.64
CA GLY A 4 -3.95 18.30 30.70
C GLY A 4 -2.62 17.75 30.16
N ALA A 5 -2.68 16.70 29.38
CA ALA A 5 -1.55 16.18 28.60
C ALA A 5 -1.87 16.31 27.10
N ALA A 6 -0.91 16.79 26.32
CA ALA A 6 -0.98 16.79 24.87
C ALA A 6 -0.03 15.77 24.26
N THR A 7 -0.40 15.20 23.15
CA THR A 7 0.48 14.32 22.38
C THR A 7 1.51 15.17 21.62
N ARG A 8 2.80 14.92 21.82
CA ARG A 8 3.90 15.56 21.11
C ARG A 8 4.38 14.75 19.93
N ALA A 9 4.42 13.42 20.10
CA ALA A 9 4.77 12.49 19.03
C ALA A 9 4.06 11.14 19.21
N VAL A 10 3.80 10.49 18.09
CA VAL A 10 3.28 9.12 18.02
C VAL A 10 4.27 8.28 17.23
N HIS A 11 4.82 7.24 17.84
CA HIS A 11 5.72 6.31 17.17
C HIS A 11 4.96 5.03 16.82
N VAL A 12 5.00 4.63 15.57
CA VAL A 12 4.47 3.35 15.09
C VAL A 12 5.65 2.50 14.64
N VAL A 13 5.92 1.42 15.37
CA VAL A 13 7.09 0.57 15.15
C VAL A 13 6.66 -0.77 14.59
N SER A 14 7.26 -1.17 13.48
CA SER A 14 7.12 -2.52 12.92
C SER A 14 8.47 -3.19 12.73
N ALA A 15 8.47 -4.51 12.87
CA ALA A 15 9.62 -5.36 12.61
C ALA A 15 9.15 -6.73 12.11
N ALA A 16 9.91 -7.32 11.18
CA ALA A 16 9.60 -8.63 10.59
C ALA A 16 8.16 -8.73 10.01
N GLY A 17 7.65 -7.64 9.45
CA GLY A 17 6.33 -7.59 8.83
C GLY A 17 5.15 -7.51 9.81
N GLU A 18 5.40 -7.22 11.08
CA GLU A 18 4.38 -7.05 12.12
C GLU A 18 4.52 -5.71 12.83
N CYS A 19 3.40 -5.06 13.16
CA CYS A 19 3.42 -3.91 14.06
C CYS A 19 3.69 -4.41 15.49
N LYS A 20 4.76 -3.91 16.10
CA LYS A 20 5.21 -4.33 17.43
C LYS A 20 4.75 -3.38 18.53
N GLU A 21 4.85 -2.07 18.28
CA GLU A 21 4.61 -1.06 19.31
C GLU A 21 3.93 0.18 18.74
N LEU A 22 3.14 0.81 19.60
CA LEU A 22 2.62 2.17 19.45
C LEU A 22 3.02 2.94 20.70
N LEU A 23 3.90 3.94 20.56
CA LEU A 23 4.39 4.74 21.67
C LEU A 23 3.86 6.17 21.56
N LEU A 24 3.37 6.72 22.66
CA LEU A 24 2.91 8.10 22.76
C LEU A 24 3.88 8.91 23.60
N HIS A 25 4.42 9.97 23.01
CA HIS A 25 5.16 10.99 23.76
C HIS A 25 4.18 12.09 24.18
N LEU A 26 3.93 12.17 25.48
CA LEU A 26 3.01 13.14 26.08
C LEU A 26 3.79 14.25 26.78
N VAL A 27 3.29 15.48 26.65
CA VAL A 27 3.81 16.65 27.37
C VAL A 27 2.68 17.34 28.14
N PRO A 28 2.98 18.04 29.26
CA PRO A 28 1.97 18.85 29.93
C PRO A 28 1.42 19.92 28.96
N ALA A 29 0.12 20.09 28.93
CA ALA A 29 -0.55 21.08 28.07
C ALA A 29 -1.59 21.88 28.84
N GLY A 30 -1.82 23.11 28.40
CA GLY A 30 -2.93 23.95 28.84
C GLY A 30 -4.28 23.43 28.33
N PRO A 31 -5.41 23.92 28.87
CA PRO A 31 -6.74 23.37 28.63
C PRO A 31 -7.33 23.60 27.21
N SER A 32 -6.60 24.12 26.25
CA SER A 32 -7.13 24.47 24.90
C SER A 32 -6.07 24.45 23.80
N GLU A 33 -4.95 23.78 23.96
CA GLU A 33 -3.93 23.71 22.90
C GLU A 33 -4.18 22.51 21.99
N ASP A 34 -4.65 22.79 20.76
CA ASP A 34 -4.51 21.85 19.65
C ASP A 34 -3.03 21.80 19.27
N VAL A 35 -2.28 20.91 19.89
CA VAL A 35 -0.85 20.77 19.65
C VAL A 35 -0.67 19.85 18.46
N ALA A 36 -0.13 20.39 17.35
CA ALA A 36 0.35 19.57 16.26
C ALA A 36 1.40 18.58 16.79
N TYR A 37 1.28 17.32 16.41
CA TYR A 37 2.21 16.27 16.81
C TYR A 37 2.92 15.66 15.60
N THR A 38 4.09 15.06 15.84
CA THR A 38 4.83 14.34 14.83
C THR A 38 4.45 12.87 14.86
N LEU A 39 4.14 12.30 13.70
CA LEU A 39 3.92 10.88 13.52
C LEU A 39 5.21 10.24 13.00
N ILE A 40 5.82 9.36 13.79
CA ILE A 40 7.10 8.73 13.50
C ILE A 40 6.86 7.27 13.12
N VAL A 41 7.08 6.95 11.85
CA VAL A 41 6.96 5.60 11.30
C VAL A 41 8.34 4.95 11.33
N ASN A 42 8.45 3.81 12.00
CA ASN A 42 9.65 2.98 12.03
C ASN A 42 9.34 1.60 11.42
N GLU A 43 9.84 1.35 10.24
CA GLU A 43 9.69 0.06 9.54
C GLU A 43 11.04 -0.65 9.51
N ASN A 44 11.21 -1.70 10.32
CA ASN A 44 12.45 -2.48 10.43
C ASN A 44 13.71 -1.64 10.73
N GLY A 45 13.59 -0.56 11.50
CA GLY A 45 14.69 0.35 11.82
C GLY A 45 14.83 1.56 10.90
N HIS A 46 14.15 1.59 9.76
CA HIS A 46 14.08 2.79 8.90
C HIS A 46 13.00 3.73 9.42
N ILE A 47 13.35 4.99 9.62
CA ILE A 47 12.50 5.99 10.26
C ILE A 47 12.12 7.07 9.27
N LYS A 48 10.82 7.42 9.25
CA LYS A 48 10.29 8.57 8.53
C LYS A 48 9.31 9.32 9.39
N GLU A 49 9.40 10.64 9.36
CA GLU A 49 8.54 11.55 10.12
C GLU A 49 7.48 12.17 9.22
N PHE A 50 6.30 12.35 9.77
CA PHE A 50 5.15 13.00 9.13
C PHE A 50 4.52 13.97 10.12
N ASP A 51 4.01 15.07 9.62
CA ASP A 51 3.15 15.94 10.43
C ASP A 51 1.80 15.26 10.68
N SER A 52 1.17 15.55 11.82
CA SER A 52 -0.16 15.00 12.17
C SER A 52 -1.22 15.28 11.12
N SER A 53 -1.08 16.35 10.35
CA SER A 53 -1.98 16.74 9.26
C SER A 53 -1.61 16.17 7.89
N SER A 54 -0.51 15.42 7.77
CA SER A 54 0.00 14.92 6.48
C SER A 54 -1.02 14.10 5.70
N GLU A 55 -1.79 13.26 6.39
CA GLU A 55 -2.82 12.43 5.75
C GLU A 55 -3.98 13.28 5.21
N GLU A 56 -4.45 14.25 5.99
CA GLU A 56 -5.59 15.13 5.64
C GLU A 56 -5.22 16.09 4.50
N ASN A 57 -3.97 16.57 4.49
CA ASN A 57 -3.46 17.49 3.48
C ASN A 57 -3.06 16.81 2.17
N SER A 58 -3.01 15.48 2.14
CA SER A 58 -2.60 14.72 0.96
C SER A 58 -3.78 14.33 0.10
N VAL A 59 -3.73 14.69 -1.18
CA VAL A 59 -4.75 14.34 -2.17
C VAL A 59 -4.19 13.22 -3.06
N PRO A 60 -4.68 11.98 -2.92
CA PRO A 60 -4.23 10.87 -3.74
C PRO A 60 -4.74 11.00 -5.17
N GLN A 61 -3.92 10.57 -6.13
CA GLN A 61 -4.36 10.38 -7.50
C GLN A 61 -4.97 8.98 -7.66
N PHE A 62 -6.00 8.88 -8.51
CA PHE A 62 -6.64 7.63 -8.90
C PHE A 62 -6.53 7.45 -10.42
N PHE A 63 -6.77 6.25 -10.89
CA PHE A 63 -6.79 5.98 -12.33
C PHE A 63 -7.95 6.70 -13.02
N ASN A 64 -7.69 7.27 -14.18
CA ASN A 64 -8.73 7.84 -15.03
C ASN A 64 -9.42 6.76 -15.90
N ASP A 65 -8.65 5.78 -16.37
CA ASP A 65 -9.08 4.71 -17.26
C ASP A 65 -8.19 3.46 -17.16
N GLU A 66 -8.57 2.43 -17.92
CA GLU A 66 -7.85 1.16 -17.97
C GLU A 66 -6.47 1.26 -18.64
N GLU A 67 -6.29 2.20 -19.59
CA GLU A 67 -5.02 2.40 -20.28
C GLU A 67 -3.97 2.92 -19.29
N GLY A 68 -4.36 3.88 -18.45
CA GLY A 68 -3.52 4.37 -17.36
C GLY A 68 -3.08 3.24 -16.40
N LEU A 69 -3.96 2.29 -16.07
CA LEU A 69 -3.59 1.14 -15.27
C LEU A 69 -2.60 0.20 -16.00
N ARG A 70 -2.84 -0.04 -17.29
CA ARG A 70 -2.00 -0.95 -18.12
C ARG A 70 -0.61 -0.37 -18.39
N SER A 71 -0.45 0.94 -18.31
CA SER A 71 0.85 1.61 -18.46
C SER A 71 1.73 1.55 -17.21
N MET A 72 1.21 1.05 -16.08
CA MET A 72 1.97 0.95 -14.85
C MET A 72 2.99 -0.18 -14.91
N SER A 73 4.22 0.12 -14.48
CA SER A 73 5.33 -0.85 -14.40
C SER A 73 5.61 -1.34 -12.98
N MET A 74 5.14 -0.59 -11.98
CA MET A 74 5.43 -0.85 -10.58
C MET A 74 4.17 -0.88 -9.71
N LEU A 75 4.16 -1.78 -8.72
CA LEU A 75 3.17 -1.83 -7.64
C LEU A 75 3.89 -1.74 -6.28
N PHE A 76 3.38 -0.89 -5.39
CA PHE A 76 3.85 -0.74 -4.02
C PHE A 76 2.77 -1.17 -3.01
N GLU A 77 3.15 -2.04 -2.10
CA GLU A 77 2.35 -2.44 -0.93
C GLU A 77 3.01 -1.89 0.34
N PRO A 78 2.38 -0.93 1.06
CA PRO A 78 2.94 -0.34 2.26
C PRO A 78 3.22 -1.34 3.36
N GLY A 79 4.25 -1.06 4.13
CA GLY A 79 4.61 -1.78 5.34
C GLY A 79 3.58 -1.63 6.46
N LYS A 80 3.77 -2.40 7.52
CA LYS A 80 2.80 -2.45 8.63
C LYS A 80 2.80 -1.17 9.46
N ALA A 81 3.94 -0.49 9.61
CA ALA A 81 3.99 0.77 10.35
C ALA A 81 3.22 1.88 9.62
N LEU A 82 3.40 2.06 8.30
CA LEU A 82 2.64 3.01 7.50
C LEU A 82 1.13 2.74 7.56
N ALA A 83 0.74 1.47 7.40
CA ALA A 83 -0.66 1.06 7.43
C ALA A 83 -1.30 1.31 8.81
N LYS A 84 -0.57 1.05 9.90
CA LYS A 84 -1.04 1.31 11.27
C LYS A 84 -1.05 2.78 11.63
N ALA A 85 -0.16 3.57 11.04
CA ALA A 85 -0.13 5.01 11.17
C ALA A 85 -1.30 5.71 10.46
N GLY A 86 -2.03 5.00 9.59
CA GLY A 86 -3.15 5.57 8.83
C GLY A 86 -2.72 6.47 7.67
N LEU A 87 -1.46 6.41 7.25
CA LEU A 87 -0.87 7.27 6.22
C LEU A 87 -1.18 6.74 4.80
N PHE A 88 -2.46 6.70 4.44
CA PHE A 88 -2.89 6.09 3.18
C PHE A 88 -2.83 7.04 1.97
N ASN A 89 -3.01 8.34 2.20
CA ASN A 89 -2.91 9.35 1.15
C ASN A 89 -1.52 10.00 1.17
N ALA A 90 -0.97 10.23 2.36
CA ALA A 90 0.36 10.81 2.55
C ALA A 90 1.47 9.98 1.89
N VAL A 91 1.30 8.66 1.77
CA VAL A 91 2.20 7.77 1.00
C VAL A 91 2.40 8.27 -0.43
N CYS A 92 1.35 8.75 -1.10
CA CYS A 92 1.42 9.21 -2.50
C CYS A 92 2.35 10.41 -2.69
N SER A 93 2.45 11.29 -1.70
CA SER A 93 3.28 12.50 -1.76
C SER A 93 4.65 12.33 -1.10
N SER A 94 4.78 11.41 -0.14
CA SER A 94 5.94 11.35 0.74
C SER A 94 6.94 10.25 0.38
N LEU A 95 6.53 9.18 -0.31
CA LEU A 95 7.40 8.06 -0.67
C LEU A 95 7.77 8.01 -2.15
N GLY A 96 7.08 8.72 -3.00
CA GLY A 96 7.39 8.76 -4.43
C GLY A 96 6.50 9.73 -5.19
N ALA A 97 7.08 10.45 -6.13
CA ALA A 97 6.31 11.31 -7.02
C ALA A 97 5.45 10.46 -7.98
N GLY A 98 4.19 10.83 -8.15
CA GLY A 98 3.31 10.22 -9.14
C GLY A 98 2.73 8.86 -8.78
N LEU A 99 2.71 8.48 -7.49
CA LEU A 99 2.01 7.27 -7.06
C LEU A 99 0.50 7.41 -7.25
N VAL A 100 -0.08 6.47 -7.97
CA VAL A 100 -1.53 6.37 -8.21
C VAL A 100 -2.11 5.30 -7.29
N LYS A 101 -3.11 5.67 -6.50
CA LYS A 101 -3.77 4.76 -5.55
C LYS A 101 -4.80 3.89 -6.27
N ALA A 102 -4.86 2.60 -5.95
CA ALA A 102 -5.78 1.65 -6.61
C ALA A 102 -7.26 2.03 -6.43
N ALA A 103 -7.67 2.35 -5.21
CA ALA A 103 -9.02 2.80 -4.85
C ALA A 103 -8.99 3.49 -3.49
N ARG A 104 -10.10 4.16 -3.12
CA ARG A 104 -10.21 4.83 -1.81
C ARG A 104 -9.93 3.89 -0.63
N SER A 105 -10.43 2.67 -0.68
CA SER A 105 -10.28 1.65 0.36
C SER A 105 -9.22 0.58 0.06
N THR A 106 -8.47 0.71 -1.05
CA THR A 106 -7.41 -0.21 -1.42
C THR A 106 -6.05 0.48 -1.30
N HIS A 107 -5.26 0.04 -0.34
CA HIS A 107 -3.95 0.63 -0.04
C HIS A 107 -2.84 -0.09 -0.81
N LEU A 108 -2.98 -0.09 -2.12
CA LEU A 108 -1.99 -0.46 -3.11
C LEU A 108 -1.77 0.73 -4.03
N TYR A 109 -0.54 0.95 -4.42
CA TYR A 109 -0.13 2.11 -5.19
C TYR A 109 0.64 1.68 -6.42
N PHE A 110 0.50 2.43 -7.50
CA PHE A 110 1.09 2.12 -8.80
C PHE A 110 1.92 3.29 -9.29
N SER A 111 2.95 3.01 -10.08
CA SER A 111 3.73 4.01 -10.81
C SER A 111 4.08 3.51 -12.21
N PRO A 112 4.11 4.39 -13.22
CA PRO A 112 4.61 4.05 -14.55
C PRO A 112 6.12 3.79 -14.53
N ASP A 113 6.83 4.46 -13.61
CA ASP A 113 8.27 4.38 -13.49
C ASP A 113 8.67 3.61 -12.23
N ALA A 114 9.69 2.79 -12.39
CA ALA A 114 10.34 2.18 -11.25
C ALA A 114 11.18 3.24 -10.51
N PRO A 115 11.16 3.25 -9.17
CA PRO A 115 12.02 4.16 -8.43
C PRO A 115 13.48 3.89 -8.79
N GLU A 116 14.21 4.95 -9.12
CA GLU A 116 15.66 4.87 -9.33
C GLU A 116 16.37 4.84 -7.98
N GLY A 117 17.34 3.94 -7.83
CA GLY A 117 18.23 3.88 -6.67
C GLY A 117 17.54 3.47 -5.35
N ASP A 118 18.12 3.90 -4.24
CA ASP A 118 17.63 3.65 -2.87
C ASP A 118 16.43 4.56 -2.55
N SER A 119 15.28 4.28 -3.17
CA SER A 119 14.09 5.02 -2.82
C SER A 119 13.56 4.55 -1.46
N ASP A 120 13.05 5.50 -0.66
CA ASP A 120 12.40 5.24 0.62
C ASP A 120 11.34 4.13 0.56
N MET A 121 10.70 3.92 -0.60
CA MET A 121 9.68 2.89 -0.79
C MET A 121 10.14 1.48 -0.42
N GLN A 122 11.39 1.12 -0.74
CA GLN A 122 11.94 -0.21 -0.45
C GLN A 122 12.01 -0.48 1.06
N PHE A 123 12.23 0.56 1.84
CA PHE A 123 12.35 0.46 3.29
C PHE A 123 10.98 0.45 3.97
N PHE A 124 9.99 1.16 3.41
CA PHE A 124 8.67 1.33 4.00
C PHE A 124 7.58 0.43 3.41
N GLY A 125 7.94 -0.59 2.63
CA GLY A 125 6.98 -1.53 2.08
C GLY A 125 7.60 -2.54 1.13
N LYS A 126 6.75 -3.12 0.30
CA LYS A 126 7.16 -4.07 -0.73
C LYS A 126 6.94 -3.45 -2.10
N VAL A 127 7.99 -3.46 -2.90
CA VAL A 127 7.98 -3.01 -4.30
C VAL A 127 7.94 -4.23 -5.20
N PHE A 128 7.09 -4.18 -6.22
CA PHE A 128 6.93 -5.24 -7.21
C PHE A 128 7.01 -4.66 -8.62
N ASP A 129 7.70 -5.36 -9.52
CA ASP A 129 7.66 -5.11 -10.95
C ASP A 129 6.43 -5.79 -11.55
N ILE A 130 5.57 -5.03 -12.20
CA ILE A 130 4.36 -5.54 -12.85
C ILE A 130 4.76 -6.28 -14.12
N VAL A 131 4.29 -7.51 -14.30
CA VAL A 131 4.56 -8.34 -15.47
C VAL A 131 3.32 -8.62 -16.30
N ASP A 132 2.11 -8.46 -15.73
CA ASP A 132 0.86 -8.67 -16.45
C ASP A 132 -0.32 -7.98 -15.75
N VAL A 133 -1.23 -7.39 -16.52
CA VAL A 133 -2.44 -6.72 -16.02
C VAL A 133 -3.63 -7.06 -16.91
N VAL A 134 -4.66 -7.71 -16.34
CA VAL A 134 -5.89 -8.05 -17.06
C VAL A 134 -7.13 -7.83 -16.21
N SER A 135 -8.27 -7.56 -16.81
CA SER A 135 -9.55 -7.51 -16.11
C SER A 135 -9.92 -8.90 -15.55
N LEU A 136 -10.46 -8.93 -14.33
CA LEU A 136 -10.80 -10.19 -13.64
C LEU A 136 -12.13 -10.74 -14.18
N ASN A 137 -12.04 -11.84 -14.92
CA ASN A 137 -13.18 -12.60 -15.44
C ASN A 137 -12.82 -14.10 -15.51
N LYS A 138 -13.76 -14.96 -15.90
CA LYS A 138 -13.55 -16.41 -15.96
C LYS A 138 -12.41 -16.82 -16.91
N GLN A 139 -12.28 -16.13 -18.04
CA GLN A 139 -11.26 -16.42 -19.04
C GLN A 139 -9.86 -16.01 -18.54
N SER A 140 -9.73 -14.81 -17.97
CA SER A 140 -8.47 -14.31 -17.44
C SER A 140 -8.00 -15.14 -16.23
N ILE A 141 -8.89 -15.56 -15.34
CA ILE A 141 -8.57 -16.48 -14.23
C ILE A 141 -7.93 -17.77 -14.75
N LYS A 142 -8.53 -18.39 -15.78
CA LYS A 142 -7.99 -19.61 -16.39
C LYS A 142 -6.63 -19.38 -17.06
N ALA A 143 -6.49 -18.27 -17.80
CA ALA A 143 -5.26 -17.91 -18.50
C ALA A 143 -4.11 -17.61 -17.52
N PHE A 144 -4.37 -16.84 -16.45
CA PHE A 144 -3.38 -16.54 -15.43
C PHE A 144 -2.95 -17.79 -14.67
N GLY A 145 -3.88 -18.65 -14.28
CA GLY A 145 -3.53 -19.92 -13.61
C GLY A 145 -2.66 -20.83 -14.45
N ALA A 146 -2.88 -20.87 -15.77
CA ALA A 146 -2.04 -21.64 -16.70
C ALA A 146 -0.67 -20.99 -16.92
N LYS A 147 -0.61 -19.65 -16.99
CA LYS A 147 0.64 -18.89 -17.20
C LYS A 147 1.52 -18.87 -15.94
N TYR A 148 0.90 -18.81 -14.75
CA TYR A 148 1.58 -18.71 -13.47
C TYR A 148 1.16 -19.85 -12.53
N PRO A 149 1.56 -21.11 -12.79
CA PRO A 149 1.06 -22.27 -12.03
C PRO A 149 1.53 -22.31 -10.58
N LYS A 150 2.55 -21.53 -10.24
CA LYS A 150 3.08 -21.34 -8.89
C LYS A 150 3.24 -19.86 -8.59
N ALA A 151 2.42 -19.35 -7.66
CA ALA A 151 2.41 -17.93 -7.30
C ALA A 151 1.85 -17.73 -5.88
N GLU A 152 2.27 -16.66 -5.22
CA GLU A 152 1.54 -16.14 -4.09
C GLU A 152 0.31 -15.37 -4.57
N VAL A 153 -0.78 -15.39 -3.80
CA VAL A 153 -2.05 -14.77 -4.20
C VAL A 153 -2.58 -13.88 -3.09
N SER A 154 -2.93 -12.65 -3.44
CA SER A 154 -3.60 -11.71 -2.55
C SER A 154 -4.86 -11.16 -3.20
N ALA A 155 -5.93 -11.05 -2.42
CA ALA A 155 -7.16 -10.37 -2.80
C ALA A 155 -7.27 -9.06 -2.01
N ARG A 156 -7.54 -7.95 -2.71
CA ARG A 156 -7.67 -6.61 -2.14
C ARG A 156 -8.92 -5.95 -2.69
N ASN A 157 -9.89 -5.70 -1.82
CA ASN A 157 -11.13 -5.01 -2.17
C ASN A 157 -11.90 -5.65 -3.35
N ILE A 158 -11.96 -6.97 -3.38
CA ILE A 158 -12.81 -7.76 -4.29
C ILE A 158 -13.69 -8.69 -3.48
N SER A 159 -14.75 -9.21 -4.08
CA SER A 159 -15.74 -10.10 -3.42
C SER A 159 -15.24 -11.52 -3.14
N MET A 160 -13.93 -11.75 -3.18
CA MET A 160 -13.29 -13.03 -2.93
C MET A 160 -12.14 -12.88 -1.93
N THR A 161 -11.93 -13.90 -1.11
CA THR A 161 -10.72 -14.01 -0.28
C THR A 161 -9.52 -14.46 -1.13
N SER A 162 -8.31 -14.28 -0.60
CA SER A 162 -7.07 -14.74 -1.26
C SER A 162 -7.09 -16.26 -1.52
N ASP A 163 -7.64 -17.03 -0.60
CA ASP A 163 -7.75 -18.50 -0.75
C ASP A 163 -8.76 -18.91 -1.81
N GLU A 164 -9.90 -18.23 -1.91
CA GLU A 164 -10.88 -18.46 -2.96
C GLU A 164 -10.33 -18.10 -4.34
N LEU A 165 -9.61 -16.98 -4.45
CA LEU A 165 -8.96 -16.58 -5.68
C LEU A 165 -7.90 -17.59 -6.10
N ARG A 166 -7.03 -18.03 -5.17
CA ARG A 166 -6.01 -19.06 -5.42
C ARG A 166 -6.63 -20.38 -5.91
N LYS A 167 -7.72 -20.82 -5.28
CA LYS A 167 -8.45 -22.02 -5.71
C LYS A 167 -9.02 -21.88 -7.12
N LYS A 168 -9.58 -20.70 -7.47
CA LYS A 168 -10.12 -20.43 -8.82
C LYS A 168 -9.02 -20.39 -9.88
N LEU A 169 -7.87 -19.76 -9.56
CA LEU A 169 -6.68 -19.75 -10.40
C LEU A 169 -6.04 -21.13 -10.55
N LYS A 170 -6.28 -22.04 -9.60
CA LYS A 170 -5.65 -23.38 -9.52
C LYS A 170 -4.13 -23.31 -9.43
N VAL A 171 -3.59 -22.32 -8.74
CA VAL A 171 -2.15 -22.13 -8.56
C VAL A 171 -1.68 -22.68 -7.22
N GLN A 172 -0.45 -23.20 -7.21
CA GLN A 172 0.25 -23.61 -5.99
C GLN A 172 0.90 -22.38 -5.34
N SER A 173 0.97 -22.36 -3.99
CA SER A 173 1.69 -21.30 -3.27
C SER A 173 3.19 -21.39 -3.53
N GLY A 174 3.85 -20.20 -3.52
CA GLY A 174 5.29 -20.05 -3.72
C GLY A 174 5.67 -19.58 -5.12
N GLY A 175 6.95 -19.67 -5.43
CA GLY A 175 7.52 -19.06 -6.64
C GLY A 175 7.89 -17.60 -6.43
N ASN A 176 8.26 -16.92 -7.51
CA ASN A 176 8.66 -15.51 -7.52
C ASN A 176 7.56 -14.54 -7.96
N VAL A 177 6.45 -15.07 -8.47
CA VAL A 177 5.30 -14.27 -8.92
C VAL A 177 4.29 -14.11 -7.78
N HIS A 178 3.77 -12.92 -7.65
CA HIS A 178 2.62 -12.61 -6.80
C HIS A 178 1.46 -12.17 -7.70
N ILE A 179 0.30 -12.81 -7.55
CA ILE A 179 -0.92 -12.43 -8.25
C ILE A 179 -1.82 -11.67 -7.27
N PHE A 180 -2.12 -10.44 -7.61
CA PHE A 180 -3.06 -9.61 -6.88
C PHE A 180 -4.41 -9.58 -7.61
N GLY A 181 -5.49 -9.93 -6.91
CA GLY A 181 -6.86 -9.61 -7.32
C GLY A 181 -7.25 -8.30 -6.66
N ILE A 182 -7.49 -7.25 -7.44
CA ILE A 182 -7.63 -5.88 -6.94
C ILE A 182 -8.92 -5.25 -7.44
N GLY A 183 -9.68 -4.62 -6.53
CA GLY A 183 -10.71 -3.64 -6.88
C GLY A 183 -10.06 -2.29 -7.16
N ILE A 184 -10.28 -1.75 -8.36
CA ILE A 184 -9.69 -0.50 -8.84
C ILE A 184 -10.81 0.49 -9.17
N ASP A 185 -10.66 1.73 -8.73
CA ASP A 185 -11.56 2.83 -9.03
C ASP A 185 -11.03 3.64 -10.21
N PHE A 186 -11.89 3.91 -11.20
CA PHE A 186 -11.58 4.74 -12.37
C PHE A 186 -12.40 6.04 -12.31
N GLY A 187 -11.86 7.04 -11.61
CA GLY A 187 -12.54 8.32 -11.43
C GLY A 187 -13.93 8.17 -10.78
N ASP A 188 -14.95 8.79 -11.37
CA ASP A 188 -16.35 8.71 -10.92
C ASP A 188 -17.07 7.43 -11.39
N ARG A 189 -16.36 6.54 -12.08
CA ARG A 189 -16.90 5.28 -12.60
C ARG A 189 -16.94 4.21 -11.53
N LYS A 190 -17.76 3.18 -11.76
CA LYS A 190 -17.81 1.99 -10.91
C LYS A 190 -16.44 1.33 -10.80
N SER A 191 -16.08 0.88 -9.60
CA SER A 191 -14.94 0.00 -9.37
C SER A 191 -15.03 -1.23 -10.27
N SER A 192 -13.92 -1.63 -10.84
CA SER A 192 -13.78 -2.89 -11.57
C SER A 192 -12.65 -3.74 -10.98
N ASN A 193 -12.76 -5.05 -11.18
CA ASN A 193 -11.83 -6.01 -10.59
C ASN A 193 -10.76 -6.42 -11.62
N TRP A 194 -9.51 -6.46 -11.17
CA TRP A 194 -8.35 -6.74 -11.99
C TRP A 194 -7.47 -7.84 -11.41
N LEU A 195 -6.76 -8.53 -12.28
CA LEU A 195 -5.63 -9.39 -11.92
C LEU A 195 -4.34 -8.68 -12.33
N VAL A 196 -3.42 -8.57 -11.39
CA VAL A 196 -2.07 -8.05 -11.60
C VAL A 196 -1.08 -9.12 -11.19
N ALA A 197 -0.26 -9.60 -12.13
CA ALA A 197 0.88 -10.44 -11.80
C ALA A 197 2.13 -9.55 -11.69
N ALA A 198 2.90 -9.73 -10.62
CA ALA A 198 4.06 -8.92 -10.33
C ALA A 198 5.16 -9.75 -9.66
N VAL A 199 6.41 -9.33 -9.81
CA VAL A 199 7.59 -9.95 -9.20
C VAL A 199 8.15 -9.02 -8.14
N ARG A 200 8.33 -9.52 -6.91
CA ARG A 200 8.88 -8.71 -5.83
C ARG A 200 10.33 -8.32 -6.12
N ARG A 201 10.63 -7.03 -6.04
CA ARG A 201 12.02 -6.56 -6.03
C ARG A 201 12.71 -7.01 -4.76
N GLN A 202 13.92 -7.50 -4.91
CA GLN A 202 14.79 -7.77 -3.77
C GLN A 202 15.53 -6.48 -3.44
N THR A 203 15.50 -6.09 -2.17
CA THR A 203 16.37 -5.02 -1.66
C THR A 203 17.80 -5.55 -1.68
N VAL A 204 18.69 -4.84 -2.34
CA VAL A 204 20.13 -5.14 -2.37
C VAL A 204 20.75 -4.79 -1.03
#